data_7b9a69e4118362ef52416e4f940a8630
#
_entry.id   7b9a69e4118362ef52416e4f940a8630
#
_cell.length_a   1.000
_cell.length_b   1.000
_cell.length_c   1.000
_cell.angle_alpha   90.00
_cell.angle_beta   90.00
_cell.angle_gamma   90.00
#
_symmetry.space_group_name_H-M   'P 1'
#
loop_
_entity.id
_entity.type
_entity.pdbx_description
1 polymer ?
#
loop_
_entity_poly.entity_id
_entity_poly.type
_entity_poly.pdbx_seq_one_letter_code
_entity_poly.pdbx_strand_id
1 'polypeptide(L)'
;MTQRRERALAVARAAGADGLLAADAATVAWLTGFETDIESGPSPFALPPLAVVTADGRPVLVVSDDDAETAAALGCEASTYPGFTVEPLDPVGKAKRALAAAAEGRMLATEPGALPAALADGLRLVDAAAGLARERAVKDPDELDLLRAALALCDVGQREARAAVAPGLAELDVWARVRAAIEREAEGRTPLLADLASGPRTGETGGAPGRRVLAEGDLVICDLVPRRAGYWGDSCVTLAVGDPGASPREKHGRAREALERGLEELRPGVRAGELDALVREGLDYPHHTGHGLGTSWHEEPRIGPGGGTVLEPGMVVALEPGLYEPGEGVRVEAVALVTDDGHELLSAYPLDL
;
A
#
# COMPACT_ATOMS: atom_id res chain seq x y z
N MET A 1 9.94 14.29 -19.03
CA MET A 1 8.68 14.05 -18.28
C MET A 1 8.49 12.55 -18.21
N THR A 2 8.12 11.96 -17.06
CA THR A 2 7.83 10.53 -16.97
C THR A 2 6.44 10.23 -17.54
N GLN A 3 6.21 9.00 -18.02
CA GLN A 3 4.93 8.59 -18.60
C GLN A 3 3.77 8.80 -17.61
N ARG A 4 3.97 8.48 -16.33
CA ARG A 4 2.96 8.68 -15.27
C ARG A 4 2.58 10.16 -15.06
N ARG A 5 3.52 11.09 -15.17
CA ARG A 5 3.21 12.53 -15.08
C ARG A 5 2.39 13.00 -16.29
N GLU A 6 2.63 12.45 -17.48
CA GLU A 6 1.84 12.73 -18.66
C GLU A 6 0.41 12.24 -18.51
N ARG A 7 0.21 11.03 -17.98
CA ARG A 7 -1.10 10.47 -17.67
C ARG A 7 -1.84 11.32 -16.62
N ALA A 8 -1.17 11.68 -15.52
CA ALA A 8 -1.75 12.54 -14.49
C ALA A 8 -2.18 13.92 -15.03
N LEU A 9 -1.36 14.55 -15.89
CA LEU A 9 -1.71 15.80 -16.56
C LEU A 9 -2.82 15.64 -17.59
N ALA A 10 -2.97 14.46 -18.21
CA ALA A 10 -4.12 14.17 -19.07
C ALA A 10 -5.43 14.13 -18.26
N VAL A 11 -5.41 13.52 -17.07
CA VAL A 11 -6.55 13.57 -16.12
C VAL A 11 -6.88 15.01 -15.75
N ALA A 12 -5.87 15.82 -15.39
CA ALA A 12 -6.08 17.22 -15.04
C ALA A 12 -6.73 18.00 -16.19
N ARG A 13 -6.23 17.85 -17.43
CA ARG A 13 -6.82 18.50 -18.62
C ARG A 13 -8.25 18.05 -18.88
N ALA A 14 -8.54 16.75 -18.72
CA ALA A 14 -9.91 16.23 -18.88
C ALA A 14 -10.88 16.81 -17.85
N ALA A 15 -10.39 17.15 -16.66
CA ALA A 15 -11.14 17.86 -15.62
C ALA A 15 -11.22 19.39 -15.81
N GLY A 16 -10.60 19.93 -16.89
CA GLY A 16 -10.58 21.37 -17.17
C GLY A 16 -9.57 22.15 -16.33
N ALA A 17 -8.52 21.51 -15.83
CA ALA A 17 -7.48 22.13 -15.03
C ALA A 17 -6.20 22.42 -15.85
N ASP A 18 -5.44 23.41 -15.37
CA ASP A 18 -4.15 23.84 -15.95
C ASP A 18 -2.97 22.98 -15.45
N GLY A 19 -3.19 22.21 -14.37
CA GLY A 19 -2.21 21.37 -13.72
C GLY A 19 -2.83 20.51 -12.62
N LEU A 20 -1.96 19.88 -11.83
CA LEU A 20 -2.33 18.97 -10.75
C LEU A 20 -1.76 19.47 -9.42
N LEU A 21 -2.55 19.37 -8.35
CA LEU A 21 -2.11 19.43 -6.96
C LEU A 21 -2.30 18.04 -6.33
N ALA A 22 -1.24 17.28 -6.20
CA ALA A 22 -1.23 16.05 -5.43
C ALA A 22 -1.12 16.36 -3.94
N ALA A 23 -2.06 15.86 -3.16
CA ALA A 23 -2.14 16.00 -1.71
C ALA A 23 -2.17 14.65 -0.99
N ASP A 24 -2.59 13.59 -1.67
CA ASP A 24 -2.48 12.22 -1.19
C ASP A 24 -1.02 11.76 -1.22
N ALA A 25 -0.54 11.17 -0.11
CA ALA A 25 0.85 10.75 0.01
C ALA A 25 1.27 9.73 -1.06
N ALA A 26 0.34 8.84 -1.48
CA ALA A 26 0.59 7.88 -2.54
C ALA A 26 0.72 8.57 -3.90
N THR A 27 -0.13 9.57 -4.19
CA THR A 27 -0.04 10.35 -5.43
C THR A 27 1.21 11.22 -5.47
N VAL A 28 1.61 11.81 -4.34
CA VAL A 28 2.89 12.55 -4.23
C VAL A 28 4.07 11.61 -4.52
N ALA A 29 4.12 10.43 -3.87
CA ALA A 29 5.18 9.44 -4.11
C ALA A 29 5.18 8.97 -5.57
N TRP A 30 4.01 8.67 -6.15
CA TRP A 30 3.86 8.25 -7.54
C TRP A 30 4.42 9.27 -8.54
N LEU A 31 4.18 10.56 -8.33
CA LEU A 31 4.61 11.62 -9.24
C LEU A 31 6.06 12.07 -9.04
N THR A 32 6.59 11.96 -7.83
CA THR A 32 7.85 12.59 -7.45
C THR A 32 8.90 11.63 -6.91
N GLY A 33 8.51 10.45 -6.41
CA GLY A 33 9.35 9.56 -5.63
C GLY A 33 9.57 10.02 -4.17
N PHE A 34 8.90 11.11 -3.75
CA PHE A 34 9.06 11.58 -2.37
C PHE A 34 8.30 10.68 -1.40
N GLU A 35 9.00 10.13 -0.42
CA GLU A 35 8.43 9.25 0.59
C GLU A 35 8.07 10.02 1.86
N THR A 36 6.79 10.01 2.23
CA THR A 36 6.35 10.53 3.53
C THR A 36 6.71 9.53 4.63
N ASP A 37 7.38 9.98 5.71
CA ASP A 37 7.59 9.14 6.89
C ASP A 37 6.24 8.90 7.60
N ILE A 38 5.81 7.65 7.66
CA ILE A 38 4.57 7.24 8.31
C ILE A 38 4.77 6.76 9.74
N GLU A 39 6.00 6.41 10.13
CA GLU A 39 6.29 5.85 11.45
C GLU A 39 6.46 6.94 12.53
N SER A 40 6.93 8.11 12.13
CA SER A 40 7.08 9.24 13.06
C SER A 40 5.78 9.96 13.37
N GLY A 41 4.72 9.67 12.60
CA GLY A 41 3.43 10.35 12.73
C GLY A 41 3.46 11.82 12.26
N PRO A 42 2.38 12.59 12.52
CA PRO A 42 2.30 13.98 12.10
C PRO A 42 3.35 14.85 12.81
N SER A 43 4.10 15.61 12.02
CA SER A 43 5.03 16.61 12.56
C SER A 43 4.28 17.84 13.07
N PRO A 44 4.62 18.39 14.25
CA PRO A 44 4.10 19.70 14.68
C PRO A 44 4.71 20.88 13.90
N PHE A 45 5.80 20.65 13.16
CA PHE A 45 6.59 21.67 12.48
C PHE A 45 6.29 21.77 11.00
N ALA A 46 5.85 20.70 10.37
CA ALA A 46 5.61 20.59 8.94
C ALA A 46 4.34 19.81 8.63
N LEU A 47 3.71 20.16 7.51
CA LEU A 47 2.62 19.36 6.94
C LEU A 47 3.19 18.25 6.03
N PRO A 48 2.39 17.19 5.74
CA PRO A 48 2.75 16.25 4.71
C PRO A 48 3.08 16.94 3.39
N PRO A 49 4.02 16.42 2.60
CA PRO A 49 4.41 17.01 1.33
C PRO A 49 3.23 17.09 0.36
N LEU A 50 3.22 18.19 -0.42
CA LEU A 50 2.31 18.35 -1.54
C LEU A 50 3.13 18.48 -2.83
N ALA A 51 2.56 18.15 -3.97
CA ALA A 51 3.23 18.33 -5.25
C ALA A 51 2.33 19.07 -6.24
N VAL A 52 2.84 20.15 -6.83
CA VAL A 52 2.20 20.84 -7.94
C VAL A 52 2.90 20.42 -9.23
N VAL A 53 2.14 19.94 -10.21
CA VAL A 53 2.66 19.56 -11.54
C VAL A 53 1.90 20.34 -12.60
N THR A 54 2.62 21.12 -13.41
CA THR A 54 2.04 21.95 -14.46
C THR A 54 2.39 21.42 -15.85
N ALA A 55 1.97 22.10 -16.89
CA ALA A 55 2.07 21.64 -18.28
C ALA A 55 3.50 21.32 -18.74
N ASP A 56 4.53 21.89 -18.12
CA ASP A 56 5.94 21.56 -18.38
C ASP A 56 6.37 20.21 -17.79
N GLY A 57 5.51 19.60 -16.95
CA GLY A 57 5.72 18.31 -16.33
C GLY A 57 6.77 18.27 -15.21
N ARG A 58 7.28 19.44 -14.79
CA ARG A 58 8.20 19.53 -13.64
C ARG A 58 7.39 19.57 -12.36
N PRO A 59 7.64 18.67 -11.40
CA PRO A 59 6.98 18.74 -10.10
C PRO A 59 7.65 19.80 -9.23
N VAL A 60 6.82 20.60 -8.59
CA VAL A 60 7.21 21.51 -7.50
C VAL A 60 6.71 20.88 -6.21
N LEU A 61 7.62 20.42 -5.37
CA LEU A 61 7.28 19.93 -4.03
C LEU A 61 7.08 21.12 -3.08
N VAL A 62 5.95 21.12 -2.37
CA VAL A 62 5.69 22.08 -1.29
C VAL A 62 6.00 21.34 0.02
N VAL A 63 7.14 21.67 0.61
CA VAL A 63 7.74 20.95 1.75
C VAL A 63 8.35 21.93 2.76
N SER A 64 8.69 21.43 3.96
CA SER A 64 9.54 22.18 4.86
C SER A 64 10.94 22.35 4.28
N ASP A 65 11.69 23.36 4.75
CA ASP A 65 13.08 23.56 4.37
C ASP A 65 14.00 22.39 4.77
N ASP A 66 13.62 21.61 5.78
CA ASP A 66 14.30 20.37 6.16
C ASP A 66 14.32 19.32 5.03
N ASP A 67 13.32 19.35 4.15
CA ASP A 67 13.15 18.39 3.04
C ASP A 67 13.67 18.90 1.69
N ALA A 68 14.24 20.10 1.63
CA ALA A 68 14.68 20.73 0.39
C ALA A 68 15.76 19.92 -0.36
N GLU A 69 16.71 19.35 0.36
CA GLU A 69 17.77 18.53 -0.22
C GLU A 69 17.20 17.20 -0.80
N THR A 70 16.24 16.60 -0.11
CA THR A 70 15.53 15.40 -0.59
C THR A 70 14.78 15.72 -1.89
N ALA A 71 14.04 16.83 -1.95
CA ALA A 71 13.35 17.26 -3.16
C ALA A 71 14.31 17.46 -4.34
N ALA A 72 15.46 18.11 -4.11
CA ALA A 72 16.47 18.31 -5.14
C ALA A 72 17.09 17.00 -5.63
N ALA A 73 17.36 16.04 -4.72
CA ALA A 73 17.89 14.72 -5.06
C ALA A 73 16.91 13.92 -5.95
N LEU A 74 15.60 14.15 -5.81
CA LEU A 74 14.54 13.55 -6.64
C LEU A 74 14.32 14.30 -7.97
N GLY A 75 15.09 15.36 -8.24
CA GLY A 75 14.95 16.17 -9.45
C GLY A 75 13.68 17.03 -9.46
N CYS A 76 13.14 17.34 -8.29
CA CYS A 76 11.98 18.21 -8.11
C CYS A 76 12.43 19.64 -7.76
N GLU A 77 11.68 20.64 -8.22
CA GLU A 77 11.77 21.97 -7.64
C GLU A 77 11.10 21.98 -6.25
N ALA A 78 11.54 22.85 -5.35
CA ALA A 78 10.96 22.96 -4.02
C ALA A 78 10.42 24.37 -3.77
N SER A 79 9.15 24.47 -3.39
CA SER A 79 8.56 25.64 -2.76
C SER A 79 8.58 25.40 -1.25
N THR A 80 9.61 25.92 -0.58
CA THR A 80 9.86 25.62 0.83
C THR A 80 9.23 26.62 1.78
N TYR A 81 8.99 26.16 3.01
CA TYR A 81 8.62 27.00 4.15
C TYR A 81 9.42 26.56 5.39
N PRO A 82 9.72 27.50 6.34
CA PRO A 82 10.45 27.17 7.56
C PRO A 82 9.71 26.09 8.38
N GLY A 83 10.36 24.94 8.57
CA GLY A 83 9.89 23.81 9.37
C GLY A 83 10.30 23.95 10.84
N PHE A 84 11.39 23.31 11.24
CA PHE A 84 11.91 23.37 12.60
C PHE A 84 12.53 24.73 12.88
N THR A 85 11.83 25.58 13.65
CA THR A 85 12.18 26.96 13.90
C THR A 85 11.88 27.39 15.34
N VAL A 86 12.55 28.42 15.83
CA VAL A 86 12.28 29.05 17.13
C VAL A 86 11.08 30.01 17.11
N GLU A 87 10.54 30.31 15.93
CA GLU A 87 9.35 31.13 15.78
C GLU A 87 8.08 30.38 16.22
N PRO A 88 6.96 31.10 16.45
CA PRO A 88 5.70 30.45 16.75
C PRO A 88 5.32 29.40 15.67
N LEU A 89 4.80 28.27 16.11
CA LEU A 89 4.34 27.20 15.22
C LEU A 89 3.14 27.68 14.40
N ASP A 90 3.31 27.73 13.09
CA ASP A 90 2.25 27.99 12.10
C ASP A 90 2.54 27.20 10.81
N PRO A 91 2.60 25.86 10.87
CA PRO A 91 2.92 25.07 9.69
C PRO A 91 1.86 25.24 8.59
N VAL A 92 0.58 25.39 8.96
CA VAL A 92 -0.52 25.58 8.00
C VAL A 92 -0.39 26.90 7.25
N GLY A 93 -0.20 28.03 7.94
CA GLY A 93 -0.08 29.32 7.28
C GLY A 93 1.20 29.44 6.44
N LYS A 94 2.31 28.82 6.89
CA LYS A 94 3.57 28.77 6.14
C LYS A 94 3.41 27.92 4.86
N ALA A 95 2.90 26.71 4.97
CA ALA A 95 2.65 25.83 3.82
C ALA A 95 1.63 26.43 2.84
N LYS A 96 0.56 27.08 3.33
CA LYS A 96 -0.41 27.79 2.48
C LYS A 96 0.24 28.84 1.58
N ARG A 97 1.17 29.64 2.12
CA ARG A 97 1.91 30.64 1.34
C ARG A 97 2.82 29.99 0.28
N ALA A 98 3.55 28.95 0.64
CA ALA A 98 4.39 28.20 -0.30
C ALA A 98 3.55 27.52 -1.39
N LEU A 99 2.41 26.90 -1.03
CA LEU A 99 1.48 26.32 -1.99
C LEU A 99 0.87 27.36 -2.94
N ALA A 100 0.47 28.51 -2.44
CA ALA A 100 -0.06 29.60 -3.27
C ALA A 100 0.98 30.10 -4.28
N ALA A 101 2.26 30.17 -3.89
CA ALA A 101 3.37 30.51 -4.80
C ALA A 101 3.54 29.43 -5.89
N ALA A 102 3.54 28.15 -5.52
CA ALA A 102 3.65 27.05 -6.49
C ALA A 102 2.43 26.95 -7.44
N ALA A 103 1.24 27.24 -6.94
CA ALA A 103 -0.01 27.19 -7.72
C ALA A 103 -0.14 28.34 -8.74
N GLU A 104 0.44 29.51 -8.46
CA GLU A 104 0.42 30.72 -9.34
C GLU A 104 -0.99 31.09 -9.86
N GLY A 105 -2.03 30.87 -9.04
CA GLY A 105 -3.42 31.17 -9.38
C GLY A 105 -4.06 30.28 -10.47
N ARG A 106 -3.41 29.20 -10.86
CA ARG A 106 -3.93 28.21 -11.82
C ARG A 106 -5.15 27.44 -11.27
N MET A 107 -5.96 26.91 -12.17
CA MET A 107 -6.93 25.86 -11.85
C MET A 107 -6.18 24.54 -11.72
N LEU A 108 -6.25 23.89 -10.56
CA LEU A 108 -5.56 22.62 -10.31
C LEU A 108 -6.55 21.48 -10.06
N ALA A 109 -6.30 20.37 -10.72
CA ALA A 109 -6.98 19.11 -10.40
C ALA A 109 -6.38 18.54 -9.11
N THR A 110 -7.19 17.99 -8.22
CA THR A 110 -6.73 17.49 -6.92
C THR A 110 -7.59 16.31 -6.42
N GLU A 111 -7.14 15.72 -5.33
CA GLU A 111 -7.86 14.73 -4.53
C GLU A 111 -8.43 15.43 -3.29
N PRO A 112 -9.69 15.93 -3.32
CA PRO A 112 -10.21 16.80 -2.25
C PRO A 112 -10.22 16.14 -0.88
N GLY A 113 -10.38 14.80 -0.84
CA GLY A 113 -10.37 14.03 0.41
C GLY A 113 -9.04 14.00 1.13
N ALA A 114 -7.92 14.24 0.42
CA ALA A 114 -6.57 14.24 0.97
C ALA A 114 -6.06 15.66 1.29
N LEU A 115 -6.65 16.70 0.71
CA LEU A 115 -6.21 18.08 0.92
C LEU A 115 -6.88 18.70 2.16
N PRO A 116 -6.11 19.13 3.18
CA PRO A 116 -6.66 19.86 4.31
C PRO A 116 -7.43 21.12 3.87
N ALA A 117 -8.65 21.32 4.38
CA ALA A 117 -9.50 22.43 3.99
C ALA A 117 -8.86 23.80 4.16
N ALA A 118 -7.98 23.97 5.19
CA ALA A 118 -7.25 25.21 5.43
C ALA A 118 -6.25 25.55 4.30
N LEU A 119 -5.75 24.54 3.57
CA LEU A 119 -4.87 24.72 2.42
C LEU A 119 -5.65 24.95 1.13
N ALA A 120 -6.86 24.43 1.02
CA ALA A 120 -7.73 24.61 -0.15
C ALA A 120 -8.25 26.05 -0.31
N ASP A 121 -8.38 26.79 0.80
CA ASP A 121 -8.89 28.15 0.79
C ASP A 121 -8.00 29.12 -0.03
N GLY A 122 -8.63 29.77 -1.01
CA GLY A 122 -7.96 30.68 -1.95
C GLY A 122 -7.40 30.00 -3.20
N LEU A 123 -7.47 28.67 -3.32
CA LEU A 123 -7.10 27.94 -4.52
C LEU A 123 -8.29 27.68 -5.44
N ARG A 124 -8.01 27.54 -6.73
CA ARG A 124 -8.98 27.13 -7.75
C ARG A 124 -8.79 25.64 -8.00
N LEU A 125 -9.72 24.81 -7.51
CA LEU A 125 -9.59 23.36 -7.49
C LEU A 125 -10.75 22.67 -8.21
N VAL A 126 -10.45 21.53 -8.82
CA VAL A 126 -11.43 20.60 -9.37
C VAL A 126 -11.06 19.17 -8.95
N ASP A 127 -12.08 18.36 -8.66
CA ASP A 127 -11.90 16.97 -8.25
C ASP A 127 -11.40 16.09 -9.40
N ALA A 128 -10.35 15.33 -9.15
CA ALA A 128 -9.75 14.38 -10.09
C ALA A 128 -9.42 13.03 -9.42
N ALA A 129 -9.88 12.80 -8.18
CA ALA A 129 -9.51 11.63 -7.39
C ALA A 129 -9.73 10.30 -8.12
N ALA A 130 -10.90 10.10 -8.71
CA ALA A 130 -11.22 8.86 -9.42
C ALA A 130 -10.33 8.64 -10.66
N GLY A 131 -10.00 9.71 -11.40
CA GLY A 131 -9.11 9.64 -12.56
C GLY A 131 -7.68 9.27 -12.16
N LEU A 132 -7.17 9.90 -11.10
CA LEU A 132 -5.81 9.63 -10.58
C LEU A 132 -5.70 8.21 -10.01
N ALA A 133 -6.71 7.74 -9.27
CA ALA A 133 -6.74 6.38 -8.75
C ALA A 133 -6.68 5.35 -9.89
N ARG A 134 -7.42 5.58 -10.98
CA ARG A 134 -7.40 4.71 -12.16
C ARG A 134 -6.03 4.71 -12.85
N GLU A 135 -5.39 5.86 -13.00
CA GLU A 135 -4.08 5.94 -13.64
C GLU A 135 -2.97 5.26 -12.80
N ARG A 136 -3.07 5.32 -11.47
CA ARG A 136 -2.15 4.59 -10.56
C ARG A 136 -2.37 3.07 -10.60
N ALA A 137 -3.58 2.62 -10.88
CA ALA A 137 -3.89 1.18 -10.92
C ALA A 137 -3.04 0.43 -11.97
N VAL A 138 -2.74 1.06 -13.11
CA VAL A 138 -1.90 0.48 -14.20
C VAL A 138 -0.46 0.96 -14.03
N LYS A 139 0.47 0.02 -13.81
CA LYS A 139 1.88 0.27 -13.50
C LYS A 139 2.73 0.40 -14.76
N ASP A 140 3.63 1.38 -14.75
CA ASP A 140 4.72 1.46 -15.71
C ASP A 140 5.80 0.41 -15.41
N PRO A 141 6.67 0.01 -16.34
CA PRO A 141 7.71 -0.99 -16.10
C PRO A 141 8.66 -0.65 -14.93
N ASP A 142 9.01 0.63 -14.74
CA ASP A 142 9.85 1.07 -13.63
C ASP A 142 9.14 0.97 -12.27
N GLU A 143 7.80 1.11 -12.25
CA GLU A 143 6.99 0.88 -11.04
C GLU A 143 6.96 -0.60 -10.67
N LEU A 144 6.88 -1.50 -11.66
CA LEU A 144 6.93 -2.94 -11.44
C LEU A 144 8.25 -3.39 -10.82
N ASP A 145 9.38 -2.79 -11.22
CA ASP A 145 10.69 -3.08 -10.62
C ASP A 145 10.74 -2.65 -9.14
N LEU A 146 10.14 -1.50 -8.79
CA LEU A 146 10.03 -1.03 -7.41
C LEU A 146 9.10 -1.92 -6.58
N LEU A 147 7.97 -2.34 -7.15
CA LEU A 147 7.05 -3.29 -6.51
C LEU A 147 7.72 -4.64 -6.25
N ARG A 148 8.45 -5.20 -7.22
CA ARG A 148 9.22 -6.44 -7.02
C ARG A 148 10.24 -6.30 -5.90
N ALA A 149 10.90 -5.13 -5.79
CA ALA A 149 11.85 -4.87 -4.71
C ALA A 149 11.16 -4.78 -3.33
N ALA A 150 9.94 -4.25 -3.24
CA ALA A 150 9.16 -4.24 -2.01
C ALA A 150 8.65 -5.65 -1.65
N LEU A 151 8.16 -6.43 -2.63
CA LEU A 151 7.71 -7.82 -2.45
C LEU A 151 8.87 -8.75 -2.04
N ALA A 152 10.09 -8.49 -2.49
CA ALA A 152 11.27 -9.24 -2.02
C ALA A 152 11.50 -9.09 -0.50
N LEU A 153 11.13 -7.94 0.08
CA LEU A 153 11.14 -7.77 1.54
C LEU A 153 10.08 -8.61 2.24
N CYS A 154 8.91 -8.81 1.60
CA CYS A 154 7.88 -9.74 2.09
C CYS A 154 8.42 -11.16 2.14
N ASP A 155 9.10 -11.61 1.07
CA ASP A 155 9.70 -12.96 1.02
C ASP A 155 10.73 -13.18 2.13
N VAL A 156 11.54 -12.16 2.44
CA VAL A 156 12.48 -12.20 3.57
C VAL A 156 11.73 -12.30 4.90
N GLY A 157 10.71 -11.46 5.09
CA GLY A 157 9.91 -11.44 6.30
C GLY A 157 9.17 -12.75 6.55
N GLN A 158 8.54 -13.32 5.51
CA GLN A 158 7.80 -14.58 5.62
C GLN A 158 8.72 -15.78 5.89
N ARG A 159 9.92 -15.82 5.30
CA ARG A 159 10.93 -16.84 5.64
C ARG A 159 11.37 -16.75 7.09
N GLU A 160 11.61 -15.54 7.60
CA GLU A 160 11.99 -15.36 9.00
C GLU A 160 10.83 -15.68 9.95
N ALA A 161 9.59 -15.28 9.62
CA ALA A 161 8.41 -15.63 10.40
C ALA A 161 8.29 -17.16 10.56
N ARG A 162 8.37 -17.89 9.45
CA ARG A 162 8.33 -19.36 9.44
C ARG A 162 9.46 -19.98 10.29
N ALA A 163 10.67 -19.43 10.24
CA ALA A 163 11.81 -19.89 11.03
C ALA A 163 11.71 -19.51 12.52
N ALA A 164 10.98 -18.43 12.82
CA ALA A 164 10.84 -17.91 14.18
C ALA A 164 9.68 -18.52 14.96
N VAL A 165 8.61 -18.96 14.29
CA VAL A 165 7.40 -19.49 14.93
C VAL A 165 7.74 -20.78 15.69
N ALA A 166 7.69 -20.72 17.04
CA ALA A 166 7.97 -21.86 17.92
C ALA A 166 7.22 -21.72 19.26
N PRO A 167 6.87 -22.82 19.94
CA PRO A 167 6.26 -22.77 21.24
C PRO A 167 7.13 -22.01 22.24
N GLY A 168 6.51 -21.22 23.12
CA GLY A 168 7.20 -20.49 24.18
C GLY A 168 7.70 -19.08 23.81
N LEU A 169 7.68 -18.69 22.54
CA LEU A 169 7.96 -17.31 22.11
C LEU A 169 6.69 -16.45 22.16
N ALA A 170 6.83 -15.18 22.47
CA ALA A 170 5.71 -14.24 22.32
C ALA A 170 5.57 -13.79 20.86
N GLU A 171 4.36 -13.35 20.46
CA GLU A 171 4.15 -12.71 19.15
C GLU A 171 5.15 -11.57 18.92
N LEU A 172 5.42 -10.75 19.95
CA LEU A 172 6.42 -9.67 19.88
C LEU A 172 7.84 -10.16 19.64
N ASP A 173 8.21 -11.35 20.10
CA ASP A 173 9.55 -11.92 19.87
C ASP A 173 9.69 -12.36 18.40
N VAL A 174 8.64 -12.95 17.82
CA VAL A 174 8.58 -13.30 16.39
C VAL A 174 8.63 -12.03 15.55
N TRP A 175 7.80 -11.04 15.88
CA TRP A 175 7.77 -9.75 15.23
C TRP A 175 9.12 -9.04 15.21
N ALA A 176 9.82 -8.99 16.35
CA ALA A 176 11.13 -8.35 16.43
C ALA A 176 12.16 -8.99 15.49
N ARG A 177 12.11 -10.31 15.33
CA ARG A 177 12.99 -11.04 14.40
C ARG A 177 12.64 -10.75 12.94
N VAL A 178 11.35 -10.78 12.59
CA VAL A 178 10.83 -10.48 11.25
C VAL A 178 11.23 -9.06 10.85
N ARG A 179 10.94 -8.08 11.70
CA ARG A 179 11.31 -6.67 11.46
C ARG A 179 12.81 -6.50 11.24
N ALA A 180 13.62 -7.11 12.10
CA ALA A 180 15.08 -7.04 11.98
C ALA A 180 15.61 -7.69 10.69
N ALA A 181 14.97 -8.75 10.19
CA ALA A 181 15.34 -9.39 8.93
C ALA A 181 15.02 -8.48 7.74
N ILE A 182 13.82 -7.90 7.72
CA ILE A 182 13.37 -6.97 6.66
C ILE A 182 14.26 -5.73 6.63
N GLU A 183 14.55 -5.08 7.77
CA GLU A 183 15.37 -3.87 7.83
C GLU A 183 16.85 -4.13 7.45
N ARG A 184 17.38 -5.32 7.72
CA ARG A 184 18.71 -5.71 7.23
C ARG A 184 18.73 -5.87 5.71
N GLU A 185 17.73 -6.50 5.12
CA GLU A 185 17.62 -6.65 3.67
C GLU A 185 17.40 -5.31 2.97
N ALA A 186 16.63 -4.43 3.58
CA ALA A 186 16.40 -3.08 3.09
C ALA A 186 17.63 -2.17 3.24
N GLU A 187 18.67 -2.59 3.98
CA GLU A 187 19.85 -1.82 4.34
C GLU A 187 19.55 -0.53 5.12
N GLY A 188 18.40 -0.52 5.81
CA GLY A 188 17.96 0.64 6.58
C GLY A 188 16.59 0.45 7.22
N ARG A 189 16.20 1.46 7.99
CA ARG A 189 14.85 1.50 8.55
C ARG A 189 13.81 1.57 7.43
N THR A 190 12.83 0.71 7.49
CA THR A 190 11.79 0.58 6.48
C THR A 190 10.42 0.68 7.12
N PRO A 191 9.51 1.52 6.62
CA PRO A 191 8.12 1.48 7.04
C PRO A 191 7.55 0.08 6.85
N LEU A 192 6.95 -0.46 7.91
CA LEU A 192 6.46 -1.84 7.95
C LEU A 192 5.19 -1.90 8.78
N LEU A 193 4.05 -2.07 8.12
CA LEU A 193 2.79 -2.41 8.74
C LEU A 193 2.72 -3.93 8.90
N ALA A 194 2.04 -4.40 9.93
CA ALA A 194 1.87 -5.84 10.12
C ALA A 194 0.70 -6.20 11.01
N ASP A 195 0.04 -7.29 10.64
CA ASP A 195 -0.72 -8.12 11.55
C ASP A 195 0.10 -9.35 11.93
N LEU A 196 0.14 -9.69 13.21
CA LEU A 196 0.68 -10.93 13.71
C LEU A 196 -0.19 -11.41 14.88
N ALA A 197 -1.11 -12.30 14.58
CA ALA A 197 -2.08 -12.83 15.53
C ALA A 197 -1.94 -14.34 15.65
N SER A 198 -1.96 -14.87 16.87
CA SER A 198 -1.76 -16.30 17.12
C SER A 198 -2.87 -16.96 17.92
N GLY A 199 -3.05 -18.26 17.75
CA GLY A 199 -4.04 -19.08 18.43
C GLY A 199 -5.45 -18.50 18.30
N PRO A 200 -6.20 -18.30 19.41
CA PRO A 200 -7.57 -17.79 19.35
C PRO A 200 -7.73 -16.42 18.67
N ARG A 201 -6.66 -15.61 18.64
CA ARG A 201 -6.70 -14.29 17.97
C ARG A 201 -6.74 -14.39 16.45
N THR A 202 -6.38 -15.54 15.87
CA THR A 202 -6.52 -15.75 14.41
C THR A 202 -7.97 -15.72 13.94
N GLY A 203 -8.95 -15.97 14.82
CA GLY A 203 -10.37 -15.80 14.53
C GLY A 203 -10.80 -14.34 14.35
N GLU A 204 -9.93 -13.36 14.64
CA GLU A 204 -10.07 -11.96 14.30
C GLU A 204 -9.43 -11.74 12.91
N THR A 205 -9.85 -10.71 12.18
CA THR A 205 -9.35 -10.51 10.80
C THR A 205 -7.93 -9.98 10.72
N GLY A 206 -7.36 -9.53 11.84
CA GLY A 206 -6.01 -9.02 11.95
C GLY A 206 -5.71 -8.62 13.39
N GLY A 207 -4.52 -8.08 13.62
CA GLY A 207 -4.14 -7.58 14.92
C GLY A 207 -2.64 -7.43 15.11
N ALA A 208 -2.25 -6.33 15.73
CA ALA A 208 -0.86 -6.06 16.04
C ALA A 208 -0.27 -7.18 16.94
N PRO A 209 1.04 -7.50 16.80
CA PRO A 209 1.73 -8.45 17.65
C PRO A 209 1.67 -8.05 19.12
N GLY A 210 1.37 -9.02 19.98
CA GLY A 210 1.17 -8.81 21.41
C GLY A 210 2.10 -9.65 22.28
N ARG A 211 1.75 -9.72 23.58
CA ARG A 211 2.50 -10.51 24.57
C ARG A 211 2.03 -11.97 24.63
N ARG A 212 1.08 -12.37 23.78
CA ARG A 212 0.62 -13.76 23.79
C ARG A 212 1.79 -14.67 23.45
N VAL A 213 1.93 -15.73 24.25
CA VAL A 213 2.95 -16.76 24.05
C VAL A 213 2.36 -17.85 23.17
N LEU A 214 3.08 -18.22 22.12
CA LEU A 214 2.74 -19.28 21.19
C LEU A 214 2.76 -20.64 21.89
N ALA A 215 1.73 -21.44 21.64
CA ALA A 215 1.60 -22.80 22.16
C ALA A 215 1.58 -23.81 21.02
N GLU A 216 1.94 -25.05 21.32
CA GLU A 216 1.81 -26.17 20.38
C GLU A 216 0.37 -26.28 19.85
N GLY A 217 0.22 -26.42 18.55
CA GLY A 217 -1.08 -26.48 17.87
C GLY A 217 -1.66 -25.11 17.48
N ASP A 218 -1.07 -23.98 17.89
CA ASP A 218 -1.53 -22.67 17.48
C ASP A 218 -1.36 -22.45 15.96
N LEU A 219 -2.30 -21.71 15.38
CA LEU A 219 -2.08 -21.02 14.11
C LEU A 219 -1.49 -19.62 14.37
N VAL A 220 -0.75 -19.11 13.39
CA VAL A 220 -0.23 -17.74 13.38
C VAL A 220 -0.53 -17.13 12.02
N ILE A 221 -1.41 -16.12 11.96
CA ILE A 221 -1.55 -15.26 10.80
C ILE A 221 -0.43 -14.23 10.87
N CYS A 222 0.40 -14.19 9.83
CA CYS A 222 1.49 -13.22 9.68
C CYS A 222 1.29 -12.48 8.36
N ASP A 223 0.90 -11.22 8.48
CA ASP A 223 0.65 -10.32 7.37
C ASP A 223 1.64 -9.18 7.45
N LEU A 224 2.41 -8.97 6.37
CA LEU A 224 3.55 -8.06 6.34
C LEU A 224 3.45 -7.13 5.15
N VAL A 225 3.48 -5.82 5.42
CA VAL A 225 3.32 -4.77 4.42
C VAL A 225 4.52 -3.80 4.49
N PRO A 226 5.71 -4.20 4.00
CA PRO A 226 6.88 -3.34 3.94
C PRO A 226 6.78 -2.33 2.80
N ARG A 227 7.43 -1.15 2.96
CA ARG A 227 7.55 -0.15 1.90
C ARG A 227 9.01 0.01 1.48
N ARG A 228 9.28 0.05 0.17
CA ARG A 228 10.60 0.36 -0.38
C ARG A 228 10.49 1.33 -1.55
N ALA A 229 11.27 2.39 -1.52
CA ALA A 229 11.28 3.43 -2.58
C ALA A 229 9.88 3.96 -2.95
N GLY A 230 9.03 4.18 -1.94
CA GLY A 230 7.66 4.68 -2.10
C GLY A 230 6.62 3.62 -2.46
N TYR A 231 7.02 2.38 -2.80
CA TYR A 231 6.11 1.28 -3.16
C TYR A 231 5.96 0.27 -2.03
N TRP A 232 4.75 -0.26 -1.89
CA TRP A 232 4.41 -1.22 -0.86
C TRP A 232 4.51 -2.65 -1.38
N GLY A 233 5.07 -3.55 -0.57
CA GLY A 233 4.86 -4.98 -0.69
C GLY A 233 3.68 -5.38 0.18
N ASP A 234 3.09 -6.54 -0.11
CA ASP A 234 2.03 -7.13 0.69
C ASP A 234 2.15 -8.65 0.71
N SER A 235 1.89 -9.27 1.85
CA SER A 235 2.01 -10.72 1.98
C SER A 235 1.35 -11.24 3.24
N CYS A 236 0.49 -12.23 3.10
CA CYS A 236 -0.09 -12.91 4.25
C CYS A 236 0.04 -14.43 4.14
N VAL A 237 0.54 -15.04 5.21
CA VAL A 237 0.53 -16.51 5.39
C VAL A 237 -0.09 -16.87 6.73
N THR A 238 -0.64 -18.07 6.78
CA THR A 238 -0.95 -18.74 8.06
C THR A 238 0.09 -19.81 8.30
N LEU A 239 0.73 -19.77 9.46
CA LEU A 239 1.75 -20.72 9.91
C LEU A 239 1.20 -21.56 11.05
N ALA A 240 1.75 -22.77 11.22
CA ALA A 240 1.40 -23.65 12.35
C ALA A 240 2.55 -23.74 13.36
N VAL A 241 2.23 -23.72 14.65
CA VAL A 241 3.15 -24.01 15.74
C VAL A 241 3.07 -25.51 16.03
N GLY A 242 3.94 -26.31 15.41
CA GLY A 242 3.87 -27.78 15.46
C GLY A 242 2.70 -28.35 14.67
N ASP A 243 1.94 -29.30 15.26
CA ASP A 243 0.79 -29.91 14.58
C ASP A 243 -0.53 -29.20 14.95
N PRO A 244 -1.17 -28.45 14.03
CA PRO A 244 -2.41 -27.74 14.32
C PRO A 244 -3.64 -28.66 14.32
N GLY A 245 -3.51 -29.94 13.92
CA GLY A 245 -4.61 -30.86 13.78
C GLY A 245 -5.34 -30.77 12.41
N ALA A 246 -6.46 -31.50 12.30
CA ALA A 246 -7.14 -31.67 11.02
C ALA A 246 -7.99 -30.46 10.60
N SER A 247 -8.75 -29.85 11.53
CA SER A 247 -9.64 -28.72 11.21
C SER A 247 -8.91 -27.51 10.66
N PRO A 248 -7.82 -27.02 11.29
CA PRO A 248 -7.04 -25.90 10.71
C PRO A 248 -6.44 -26.22 9.34
N ARG A 249 -5.97 -27.45 9.12
CA ARG A 249 -5.45 -27.90 7.82
C ARG A 249 -6.51 -27.88 6.73
N GLU A 250 -7.73 -28.33 7.05
CA GLU A 250 -8.85 -28.30 6.11
C GLU A 250 -9.24 -26.85 5.75
N LYS A 251 -9.37 -25.97 6.75
CA LYS A 251 -9.67 -24.55 6.53
C LYS A 251 -8.60 -23.88 5.65
N HIS A 252 -7.33 -24.13 5.96
CA HIS A 252 -6.21 -23.59 5.19
C HIS A 252 -6.23 -24.12 3.75
N GLY A 253 -6.52 -25.40 3.54
CA GLY A 253 -6.68 -26.00 2.22
C GLY A 253 -7.79 -25.31 1.41
N ARG A 254 -8.95 -25.05 2.02
CA ARG A 254 -10.06 -24.33 1.38
C ARG A 254 -9.71 -22.89 1.01
N ALA A 255 -8.98 -22.17 1.87
CA ALA A 255 -8.50 -20.81 1.55
C ALA A 255 -7.51 -20.83 0.37
N ARG A 256 -6.58 -21.79 0.35
CA ARG A 256 -5.65 -21.99 -0.76
C ARG A 256 -6.35 -22.32 -2.09
N GLU A 257 -7.29 -23.26 -2.07
CA GLU A 257 -8.09 -23.60 -3.26
C GLU A 257 -8.85 -22.39 -3.80
N ALA A 258 -9.37 -21.53 -2.91
CA ALA A 258 -10.03 -20.28 -3.31
C ALA A 258 -9.05 -19.28 -3.95
N LEU A 259 -7.85 -19.14 -3.39
CA LEU A 259 -6.80 -18.33 -3.97
C LEU A 259 -6.37 -18.84 -5.35
N GLU A 260 -6.15 -20.15 -5.49
CA GLU A 260 -5.77 -20.78 -6.74
C GLU A 260 -6.84 -20.56 -7.83
N ARG A 261 -8.14 -20.72 -7.50
CA ARG A 261 -9.25 -20.38 -8.42
C ARG A 261 -9.22 -18.90 -8.85
N GLY A 262 -8.92 -18.00 -7.92
CA GLY A 262 -8.80 -16.57 -8.21
C GLY A 262 -7.64 -16.26 -9.16
N LEU A 263 -6.49 -16.87 -8.92
CA LEU A 263 -5.32 -16.72 -9.79
C LEU A 263 -5.59 -17.28 -11.20
N GLU A 264 -6.21 -18.45 -11.32
CA GLU A 264 -6.55 -19.05 -12.63
C GLU A 264 -7.44 -18.12 -13.48
N GLU A 265 -8.34 -17.34 -12.87
CA GLU A 265 -9.22 -16.40 -13.57
C GLU A 265 -8.62 -15.00 -13.71
N LEU A 266 -7.50 -14.70 -13.03
CA LEU A 266 -6.87 -13.38 -13.04
C LEU A 266 -6.28 -13.08 -14.42
N ARG A 267 -7.02 -12.30 -15.24
CA ARG A 267 -6.63 -11.92 -16.61
C ARG A 267 -7.34 -10.62 -17.03
N PRO A 268 -6.89 -9.99 -18.11
CA PRO A 268 -7.55 -8.80 -18.64
C PRO A 268 -9.02 -9.08 -19.00
N GLY A 269 -9.87 -8.07 -18.78
CA GLY A 269 -11.30 -8.13 -19.12
C GLY A 269 -12.19 -8.70 -18.02
N VAL A 270 -11.64 -9.34 -17.00
CA VAL A 270 -12.41 -9.82 -15.84
C VAL A 270 -12.83 -8.63 -14.98
N ARG A 271 -14.07 -8.67 -14.47
CA ARG A 271 -14.53 -7.65 -13.51
C ARG A 271 -14.12 -8.01 -12.10
N ALA A 272 -13.68 -7.00 -11.34
CA ALA A 272 -13.27 -7.16 -9.95
C ALA A 272 -14.33 -7.86 -9.08
N GLY A 273 -15.61 -7.52 -9.26
CA GLY A 273 -16.72 -8.15 -8.53
C GLY A 273 -17.02 -9.59 -8.98
N GLU A 274 -16.74 -9.95 -10.22
CA GLU A 274 -16.87 -11.33 -10.71
C GLU A 274 -15.75 -12.21 -10.14
N LEU A 275 -14.53 -11.67 -10.10
CA LEU A 275 -13.39 -12.33 -9.46
C LEU A 275 -13.63 -12.53 -7.95
N ASP A 276 -14.13 -11.51 -7.25
CA ASP A 276 -14.52 -11.65 -5.83
C ASP A 276 -15.55 -12.76 -5.63
N ALA A 277 -16.62 -12.79 -6.42
CA ALA A 277 -17.67 -13.81 -6.31
C ALA A 277 -17.12 -15.22 -6.51
N LEU A 278 -16.20 -15.42 -7.46
CA LEU A 278 -15.54 -16.70 -7.73
C LEU A 278 -14.65 -17.15 -6.57
N VAL A 279 -13.79 -16.26 -6.06
CA VAL A 279 -12.88 -16.59 -4.95
C VAL A 279 -13.67 -16.85 -3.67
N ARG A 280 -14.72 -16.07 -3.43
CA ARG A 280 -15.58 -16.18 -2.25
C ARG A 280 -16.52 -17.38 -2.26
N GLU A 281 -16.62 -18.10 -3.37
CA GLU A 281 -17.55 -19.25 -3.47
C GLU A 281 -17.28 -20.29 -2.37
N GLY A 282 -18.30 -20.51 -1.52
CA GLY A 282 -18.22 -21.43 -0.38
C GLY A 282 -17.41 -20.91 0.83
N LEU A 283 -16.98 -19.64 0.81
CA LEU A 283 -16.29 -18.98 1.91
C LEU A 283 -17.09 -17.76 2.38
N ASP A 284 -17.03 -17.51 3.71
CA ASP A 284 -17.60 -16.30 4.31
C ASP A 284 -16.52 -15.62 5.15
N TYR A 285 -16.10 -14.43 4.72
CA TYR A 285 -15.13 -13.59 5.42
C TYR A 285 -15.50 -12.10 5.29
N PRO A 286 -15.22 -11.27 6.31
CA PRO A 286 -15.79 -9.92 6.41
C PRO A 286 -15.02 -8.85 5.65
N HIS A 287 -13.89 -9.17 5.04
CA HIS A 287 -13.07 -8.21 4.28
C HIS A 287 -13.23 -8.39 2.76
N HIS A 288 -12.65 -7.50 1.96
CA HIS A 288 -12.56 -7.68 0.51
C HIS A 288 -11.70 -8.90 0.16
N THR A 289 -11.88 -9.43 -1.03
CA THR A 289 -11.08 -10.56 -1.54
C THR A 289 -9.68 -10.16 -1.96
N GLY A 290 -9.49 -8.87 -2.25
CA GLY A 290 -8.21 -8.35 -2.68
C GLY A 290 -8.27 -6.88 -3.08
N HIS A 291 -7.12 -6.35 -3.45
CA HIS A 291 -6.94 -4.94 -3.80
C HIS A 291 -5.76 -4.73 -4.74
N GLY A 292 -5.69 -3.56 -5.36
CA GLY A 292 -4.50 -3.10 -6.06
C GLY A 292 -3.38 -2.73 -5.08
N LEU A 293 -2.15 -2.84 -5.55
CA LEU A 293 -0.94 -2.55 -4.78
C LEU A 293 -0.03 -1.61 -5.57
N GLY A 294 0.56 -0.64 -4.89
CA GLY A 294 1.43 0.35 -5.54
C GLY A 294 2.08 1.29 -4.55
N THR A 295 1.93 2.60 -4.78
CA THR A 295 2.36 3.63 -3.83
C THR A 295 1.42 3.77 -2.63
N SER A 296 0.24 3.14 -2.68
CA SER A 296 -0.59 2.83 -1.52
C SER A 296 -0.61 1.32 -1.29
N TRP A 297 -0.69 0.88 -0.03
CA TRP A 297 -0.85 -0.55 0.29
C TRP A 297 -2.22 -1.10 -0.11
N HIS A 298 -3.24 -0.25 -0.17
CA HIS A 298 -4.54 -0.54 -0.76
C HIS A 298 -4.89 0.55 -1.78
N GLU A 299 -5.04 0.16 -3.05
CA GLU A 299 -5.52 1.06 -4.11
C GLU A 299 -6.45 0.31 -5.08
N GLU A 300 -6.88 0.97 -6.16
CA GLU A 300 -7.62 0.31 -7.23
C GLU A 300 -6.73 -0.70 -8.01
N PRO A 301 -7.32 -1.83 -8.49
CA PRO A 301 -8.73 -2.23 -8.37
C PRO A 301 -9.07 -2.82 -6.99
N ARG A 302 -10.25 -2.51 -6.47
CA ARG A 302 -10.78 -3.19 -5.29
C ARG A 302 -11.52 -4.47 -5.73
N ILE A 303 -11.01 -5.62 -5.31
CA ILE A 303 -11.63 -6.94 -5.55
C ILE A 303 -12.58 -7.24 -4.38
N GLY A 304 -13.84 -6.94 -4.57
CA GLY A 304 -14.86 -7.07 -3.52
C GLY A 304 -16.26 -7.08 -4.10
N PRO A 305 -17.29 -7.33 -3.27
CA PRO A 305 -18.68 -7.41 -3.73
C PRO A 305 -19.10 -6.17 -4.52
N GLY A 306 -19.56 -6.39 -5.75
CA GLY A 306 -20.02 -5.31 -6.64
C GLY A 306 -18.91 -4.45 -7.26
N GLY A 307 -17.65 -4.84 -7.17
CA GLY A 307 -16.51 -4.17 -7.79
C GLY A 307 -16.70 -4.01 -9.30
N GLY A 308 -16.76 -2.76 -9.78
CA GLY A 308 -17.08 -2.45 -11.18
C GLY A 308 -15.84 -2.36 -12.08
N THR A 309 -14.65 -2.25 -11.51
CA THR A 309 -13.39 -2.11 -12.26
C THR A 309 -13.15 -3.36 -13.12
N VAL A 310 -12.83 -3.16 -14.39
CA VAL A 310 -12.38 -4.21 -15.31
C VAL A 310 -10.87 -4.28 -15.22
N LEU A 311 -10.32 -5.47 -15.04
CA LEU A 311 -8.88 -5.69 -14.95
C LEU A 311 -8.22 -5.40 -16.31
N GLU A 312 -7.12 -4.68 -16.27
CA GLU A 312 -6.33 -4.28 -17.44
C GLU A 312 -4.87 -4.74 -17.26
N PRO A 313 -4.13 -5.02 -18.35
CA PRO A 313 -2.69 -5.30 -18.26
C PRO A 313 -1.94 -4.19 -17.52
N GLY A 314 -0.96 -4.57 -16.71
CA GLY A 314 -0.21 -3.63 -15.86
C GLY A 314 -0.82 -3.41 -14.47
N MET A 315 -2.03 -3.88 -14.18
CA MET A 315 -2.56 -3.85 -12.82
C MET A 315 -1.86 -4.90 -11.96
N VAL A 316 -1.49 -4.52 -10.74
CA VAL A 316 -0.95 -5.44 -9.72
C VAL A 316 -2.03 -5.64 -8.67
N VAL A 317 -2.36 -6.90 -8.38
CA VAL A 317 -3.47 -7.30 -7.52
C VAL A 317 -2.99 -8.26 -6.46
N ALA A 318 -3.27 -7.97 -5.20
CA ALA A 318 -3.23 -8.90 -4.08
C ALA A 318 -4.58 -9.64 -3.99
N LEU A 319 -4.57 -10.95 -3.81
CA LEU A 319 -5.73 -11.77 -3.51
C LEU A 319 -5.50 -12.48 -2.18
N GLU A 320 -6.43 -12.32 -1.23
CA GLU A 320 -6.23 -12.68 0.17
C GLU A 320 -7.44 -13.39 0.82
N PRO A 321 -7.97 -14.49 0.25
CA PRO A 321 -9.09 -15.21 0.86
C PRO A 321 -8.75 -15.75 2.24
N GLY A 322 -9.74 -15.76 3.14
CA GLY A 322 -9.63 -16.29 4.48
C GLY A 322 -10.88 -17.04 4.95
N LEU A 323 -10.75 -17.72 6.06
CA LEU A 323 -11.86 -18.27 6.84
C LEU A 323 -11.64 -17.96 8.31
N TYR A 324 -12.66 -17.41 8.95
CA TYR A 324 -12.60 -17.01 10.36
C TYR A 324 -13.79 -17.55 11.11
N GLU A 325 -13.50 -18.21 12.21
CA GLU A 325 -14.47 -18.67 13.20
C GLU A 325 -14.05 -18.14 14.59
N PRO A 326 -14.93 -18.10 15.57
CA PRO A 326 -14.56 -17.70 16.90
C PRO A 326 -13.39 -18.55 17.45
N GLY A 327 -12.23 -17.94 17.63
CA GLY A 327 -11.04 -18.58 18.17
C GLY A 327 -10.15 -19.30 17.16
N GLU A 328 -10.46 -19.31 15.86
CA GLU A 328 -9.62 -19.92 14.83
C GLU A 328 -9.82 -19.25 13.48
N GLY A 329 -8.76 -18.86 12.80
CA GLY A 329 -8.82 -18.29 11.46
C GLY A 329 -7.58 -18.59 10.65
N VAL A 330 -7.75 -18.52 9.32
CA VAL A 330 -6.69 -18.65 8.32
C VAL A 330 -6.85 -17.55 7.28
N ARG A 331 -5.73 -17.05 6.76
CA ARG A 331 -5.64 -16.19 5.57
C ARG A 331 -4.41 -16.58 4.77
N VAL A 332 -4.54 -16.60 3.48
CA VAL A 332 -3.43 -16.81 2.54
C VAL A 332 -3.52 -15.76 1.45
N GLU A 333 -2.39 -15.29 0.98
CA GLU A 333 -2.33 -14.21 0.02
C GLU A 333 -1.31 -14.47 -1.07
N ALA A 334 -1.59 -13.97 -2.26
CA ALA A 334 -0.64 -13.88 -3.35
C ALA A 334 -0.82 -12.58 -4.12
N VAL A 335 0.30 -11.99 -4.52
CA VAL A 335 0.32 -10.79 -5.35
C VAL A 335 0.69 -11.16 -6.77
N ALA A 336 -0.08 -10.71 -7.75
CA ALA A 336 0.12 -11.00 -9.15
C ALA A 336 -0.05 -9.75 -10.04
N LEU A 337 0.72 -9.71 -11.12
CA LEU A 337 0.59 -8.74 -12.21
C LEU A 337 -0.37 -9.29 -13.26
N VAL A 338 -1.36 -8.51 -13.66
CA VAL A 338 -2.18 -8.80 -14.84
C VAL A 338 -1.35 -8.53 -16.09
N THR A 339 -1.14 -9.56 -16.91
CA THR A 339 -0.40 -9.50 -18.19
C THR A 339 -1.38 -9.34 -19.37
N ASP A 340 -0.88 -9.29 -20.60
CA ASP A 340 -1.74 -9.15 -21.80
C ASP A 340 -2.69 -10.33 -22.00
N ASP A 341 -2.33 -11.53 -21.53
CA ASP A 341 -3.06 -12.79 -21.77
C ASP A 341 -3.33 -13.62 -20.52
N GLY A 342 -2.99 -13.13 -19.33
CA GLY A 342 -3.15 -13.85 -18.07
C GLY A 342 -2.61 -13.08 -16.89
N HIS A 343 -1.76 -13.74 -16.10
CA HIS A 343 -1.07 -13.11 -14.96
C HIS A 343 0.35 -13.65 -14.77
N GLU A 344 1.17 -12.88 -14.08
CA GLU A 344 2.49 -13.25 -13.55
C GLU A 344 2.44 -13.20 -12.02
N LEU A 345 2.74 -14.30 -11.35
CA LEU A 345 2.84 -14.31 -9.89
C LEU A 345 4.10 -13.55 -9.45
N LEU A 346 3.94 -12.55 -8.59
CA LEU A 346 5.02 -11.72 -8.08
C LEU A 346 5.50 -12.14 -6.69
N SER A 347 4.66 -12.75 -5.86
CA SER A 347 5.02 -13.29 -4.55
C SER A 347 5.73 -14.63 -4.69
N ALA A 348 6.80 -14.86 -3.89
CA ALA A 348 7.62 -16.05 -3.97
C ALA A 348 7.68 -16.86 -2.64
N TYR A 349 7.02 -16.38 -1.58
CA TYR A 349 6.96 -17.10 -0.31
C TYR A 349 6.01 -18.31 -0.38
N PRO A 350 6.33 -19.41 0.34
CA PRO A 350 5.47 -20.59 0.35
C PRO A 350 4.19 -20.36 1.16
N LEU A 351 3.08 -20.91 0.69
CA LEU A 351 1.75 -20.80 1.30
C LEU A 351 1.34 -22.02 2.15
N ASP A 352 2.21 -22.99 2.36
CA ASP A 352 1.93 -24.13 3.24
C ASP A 352 1.96 -23.71 4.73
N LEU A 353 1.23 -24.48 5.58
CA LEU A 353 1.19 -24.27 7.03
C LEU A 353 2.54 -24.53 7.70
#